data_0bc393beb6b53c3187574d4b14fe8430
#
_entry.id   0bc393beb6b53c3187574d4b14fe8430
#
_cell.length_a   1.000
_cell.length_b   1.000
_cell.length_c   1.000
_cell.angle_alpha   90.00
_cell.angle_beta   90.00
_cell.angle_gamma   90.00
#
_symmetry.space_group_name_H-M   'P 1'
#
loop_
_entity.id
_entity.type
_entity.pdbx_description
1 polymer ?
#
loop_
_entity_poly.entity_id
_entity_poly.type
_entity_poly.pdbx_seq_one_letter_code
_entity_poly.pdbx_strand_id
1 'polypeptide(L)'
;MLEANRNEIHEVYTLCRILGQGYLAMGTADGEAGENVPVALVERQDNDGPRRYLIEGDEVLVEGRGRFPKSDFVTAADYLLDCLLQSNEETDIYRLQPFFDAVGINDLCATTQDRTHLHIALWHPQAPLLGIRIQGRLCGYTPLLSGGRTANLKWEQTGIRFSHPAVHKINATEDPDSVAEVVRRILYVESVGGVFKYADVCDRIFRSNLLMIDTNLPRILAAMVRALHLDNISRMSDLIVMLEETNPLKMKSELVSKHGFYGHKVRQFLLAAAWGMRPAKTYDGTPSAISGYVMVDGQGNLLLFTRAEEQTFARYLVSRTRLETGSPDADKYGLLERENGAYYLKLNLRVGFSKR
;
A
#
# COMPACT_ATOMS: atom_id res chain seq x y z
N MET A 1 6.18 -0.29 -32.47
CA MET A 1 6.82 -0.87 -31.28
C MET A 1 5.78 -0.84 -30.17
N LEU A 2 5.43 -1.95 -29.54
CA LEU A 2 4.58 -1.97 -28.38
C LEU A 2 5.50 -1.83 -27.15
N GLU A 3 5.79 -0.59 -26.78
CA GLU A 3 6.57 -0.27 -25.58
C GLU A 3 5.63 -0.28 -24.40
N ALA A 4 6.05 -0.94 -23.32
CA ALA A 4 5.29 -1.05 -22.10
C ALA A 4 6.17 -0.72 -20.88
N ASN A 5 5.62 0.02 -19.94
CA ASN A 5 6.28 0.27 -18.67
C ASN A 5 6.16 -0.96 -17.74
N ARG A 6 7.00 -0.99 -16.71
CA ARG A 6 7.05 -2.15 -15.79
C ARG A 6 5.73 -2.46 -15.09
N ASN A 7 4.89 -1.47 -14.80
CA ASN A 7 3.59 -1.70 -14.15
C ASN A 7 2.61 -2.38 -15.10
N GLU A 8 2.60 -1.96 -16.37
CA GLU A 8 1.79 -2.56 -17.43
C GLU A 8 2.19 -4.02 -17.66
N ILE A 9 3.50 -4.28 -17.83
CA ILE A 9 4.02 -5.65 -17.99
C ILE A 9 3.65 -6.51 -16.78
N HIS A 10 3.77 -5.98 -15.56
CA HIS A 10 3.47 -6.69 -14.33
C HIS A 10 1.99 -7.10 -14.22
N GLU A 11 1.07 -6.22 -14.64
CA GLU A 11 -0.36 -6.51 -14.62
C GLU A 11 -0.73 -7.62 -15.61
N VAL A 12 -0.25 -7.50 -16.86
CA VAL A 12 -0.49 -8.52 -17.90
C VAL A 12 0.22 -9.84 -17.58
N TYR A 13 1.44 -9.78 -17.02
CA TYR A 13 2.12 -10.95 -16.47
C TYR A 13 1.25 -11.70 -15.48
N THR A 14 0.70 -10.98 -14.51
CA THR A 14 -0.13 -11.58 -13.46
C THR A 14 -1.38 -12.23 -14.05
N LEU A 15 -2.04 -11.57 -14.99
CA LEU A 15 -3.18 -12.14 -15.73
C LEU A 15 -2.80 -13.44 -16.45
N CYS A 16 -1.75 -13.38 -17.29
CA CYS A 16 -1.29 -14.55 -18.05
C CYS A 16 -0.86 -15.70 -17.13
N ARG A 17 -0.17 -15.40 -16.03
CA ARG A 17 0.26 -16.41 -15.06
C ARG A 17 -0.95 -17.10 -14.39
N ILE A 18 -1.97 -16.35 -13.96
CA ILE A 18 -3.20 -16.91 -13.40
C ILE A 18 -3.90 -17.83 -14.40
N LEU A 19 -4.07 -17.35 -15.64
CA LEU A 19 -4.77 -18.11 -16.69
C LEU A 19 -3.99 -19.37 -17.08
N GLY A 20 -2.67 -19.28 -17.19
CA GLY A 20 -1.82 -20.41 -17.56
C GLY A 20 -1.75 -21.50 -16.50
N GLN A 21 -1.63 -21.16 -15.22
CA GLN A 21 -1.55 -22.14 -14.14
C GLN A 21 -2.94 -22.61 -13.67
N GLY A 22 -3.98 -21.77 -13.76
CA GLY A 22 -5.36 -22.09 -13.37
C GLY A 22 -5.62 -22.15 -11.87
N TYR A 23 -4.70 -21.68 -11.04
CA TYR A 23 -4.82 -21.63 -9.59
C TYR A 23 -4.04 -20.46 -9.01
N LEU A 24 -4.30 -20.13 -7.74
CA LEU A 24 -3.50 -19.22 -6.93
C LEU A 24 -3.14 -19.90 -5.62
N ALA A 25 -1.90 -19.72 -5.16
CA ALA A 25 -1.51 -20.17 -3.83
C ALA A 25 -1.99 -19.17 -2.78
N MET A 26 -2.65 -19.63 -1.72
CA MET A 26 -2.97 -18.80 -0.57
C MET A 26 -1.68 -18.34 0.11
N GLY A 27 -1.58 -17.05 0.41
CA GLY A 27 -0.43 -16.51 1.11
C GLY A 27 -0.47 -16.80 2.61
N THR A 28 0.67 -17.17 3.20
CA THR A 28 0.82 -17.28 4.65
C THR A 28 1.23 -15.95 5.28
N ALA A 29 1.18 -15.85 6.61
CA ALA A 29 1.62 -14.67 7.35
C ALA A 29 3.11 -14.31 7.09
N ASP A 30 3.93 -15.30 6.79
CA ASP A 30 5.36 -15.15 6.49
C ASP A 30 5.63 -14.83 5.02
N GLY A 31 4.58 -14.88 4.17
CA GLY A 31 4.68 -14.62 2.73
C GLY A 31 5.17 -15.82 1.94
N GLU A 32 4.88 -17.01 2.42
CA GLU A 32 5.11 -18.27 1.73
C GLU A 32 3.83 -18.75 1.05
N ALA A 33 3.98 -19.65 0.06
CA ALA A 33 2.86 -20.29 -0.61
C ALA A 33 2.24 -21.36 0.29
N GLY A 34 0.93 -21.27 0.50
CA GLY A 34 0.11 -22.26 1.18
C GLY A 34 -0.65 -23.15 0.20
N GLU A 35 -1.91 -23.44 0.50
CA GLU A 35 -2.78 -24.25 -0.34
C GLU A 35 -3.09 -23.60 -1.68
N ASN A 36 -3.11 -24.38 -2.76
CA ASN A 36 -3.52 -23.92 -4.07
C ASN A 36 -5.06 -23.92 -4.18
N VAL A 37 -5.59 -22.77 -4.59
CA VAL A 37 -7.02 -22.56 -4.80
C VAL A 37 -7.29 -22.42 -6.29
N PRO A 38 -8.14 -23.27 -6.88
CA PRO A 38 -8.49 -23.18 -8.30
C PRO A 38 -9.15 -21.85 -8.63
N VAL A 39 -8.71 -21.23 -9.73
CA VAL A 39 -9.35 -20.07 -10.35
C VAL A 39 -10.21 -20.58 -11.50
N ALA A 40 -11.51 -20.31 -11.44
CA ALA A 40 -12.45 -20.78 -12.46
C ALA A 40 -12.76 -19.71 -13.51
N LEU A 41 -12.78 -18.43 -13.11
CA LEU A 41 -13.05 -17.31 -14.00
C LEU A 41 -12.17 -16.12 -13.61
N VAL A 42 -11.66 -15.43 -14.62
CA VAL A 42 -11.04 -14.10 -14.47
C VAL A 42 -11.84 -13.14 -15.34
N GLU A 43 -12.25 -12.01 -14.75
CA GLU A 43 -12.82 -10.88 -15.47
C GLU A 43 -11.89 -9.68 -15.32
N ARG A 44 -11.61 -9.00 -16.42
CA ARG A 44 -10.82 -7.79 -16.48
C ARG A 44 -11.62 -6.71 -17.17
N GLN A 45 -11.56 -5.48 -16.64
CA GLN A 45 -12.20 -4.33 -17.25
C GLN A 45 -11.21 -3.66 -18.21
N ASP A 46 -11.47 -3.77 -19.51
CA ASP A 46 -10.73 -3.10 -20.58
C ASP A 46 -11.50 -1.87 -21.09
N ASN A 47 -10.89 -1.05 -21.94
CA ASN A 47 -11.53 0.17 -22.49
C ASN A 47 -12.76 -0.15 -23.35
N ASP A 48 -12.80 -1.32 -24.01
CA ASP A 48 -13.92 -1.79 -24.83
C ASP A 48 -14.98 -2.59 -24.02
N GLY A 49 -14.81 -2.72 -22.72
CA GLY A 49 -15.73 -3.39 -21.80
C GLY A 49 -15.09 -4.55 -21.02
N PRO A 50 -15.88 -5.25 -20.21
CA PRO A 50 -15.37 -6.37 -19.43
C PRO A 50 -15.00 -7.55 -20.33
N ARG A 51 -13.81 -8.12 -20.11
CA ARG A 51 -13.31 -9.31 -20.78
C ARG A 51 -13.31 -10.48 -19.80
N ARG A 52 -13.90 -11.60 -20.19
CA ARG A 52 -14.00 -12.79 -19.36
C ARG A 52 -13.17 -13.93 -19.91
N TYR A 53 -12.43 -14.56 -19.00
CA TYR A 53 -11.58 -15.72 -19.27
C TYR A 53 -12.04 -16.86 -18.36
N LEU A 54 -12.65 -17.91 -18.95
CA LEU A 54 -13.13 -19.08 -18.24
C LEU A 54 -12.09 -20.19 -18.35
N ILE A 55 -11.66 -20.72 -17.23
CA ILE A 55 -10.62 -21.76 -17.17
C ILE A 55 -11.29 -23.13 -17.12
N GLU A 56 -11.12 -23.95 -18.16
CA GLU A 56 -11.73 -25.25 -18.31
C GLU A 56 -10.66 -26.28 -18.69
N GLY A 57 -10.33 -27.18 -17.75
CA GLY A 57 -9.31 -28.23 -18.01
C GLY A 57 -7.96 -27.59 -18.39
N ASP A 58 -7.45 -27.91 -19.58
CA ASP A 58 -6.19 -27.41 -20.13
C ASP A 58 -6.37 -26.21 -21.07
N GLU A 59 -7.58 -25.67 -21.15
CA GLU A 59 -7.92 -24.54 -22.03
C GLU A 59 -8.48 -23.36 -21.26
N VAL A 60 -8.36 -22.18 -21.86
CA VAL A 60 -9.01 -20.93 -21.44
C VAL A 60 -9.99 -20.52 -22.52
N LEU A 61 -11.28 -20.49 -22.20
CA LEU A 61 -12.30 -19.91 -23.05
C LEU A 61 -12.34 -18.40 -22.87
N VAL A 62 -11.96 -17.66 -23.90
CA VAL A 62 -12.03 -16.20 -23.94
C VAL A 62 -13.34 -15.78 -24.59
N GLU A 63 -14.18 -15.05 -23.87
CA GLU A 63 -15.50 -14.62 -24.34
C GLU A 63 -15.39 -13.81 -25.63
N GLY A 64 -16.12 -14.26 -26.68
CA GLY A 64 -16.11 -13.61 -28.01
C GLY A 64 -14.86 -13.87 -28.85
N ARG A 65 -13.91 -14.69 -28.41
CA ARG A 65 -12.65 -14.99 -29.14
C ARG A 65 -12.40 -16.47 -29.37
N GLY A 66 -12.83 -17.37 -28.47
CA GLY A 66 -12.66 -18.80 -28.62
C GLY A 66 -11.84 -19.45 -27.50
N ARG A 67 -11.31 -20.64 -27.76
CA ARG A 67 -10.54 -21.43 -26.80
C ARG A 67 -9.06 -21.39 -27.14
N PHE A 68 -8.25 -21.27 -26.11
CA PHE A 68 -6.79 -21.20 -26.21
C PHE A 68 -6.15 -22.13 -25.19
N PRO A 69 -5.09 -22.85 -25.53
CA PRO A 69 -4.37 -23.70 -24.59
C PRO A 69 -3.78 -22.87 -23.43
N LYS A 70 -3.83 -23.41 -22.22
CA LYS A 70 -3.14 -22.80 -21.05
C LYS A 70 -1.64 -22.59 -21.30
N SER A 71 -1.00 -23.48 -22.07
CA SER A 71 0.42 -23.38 -22.43
C SER A 71 0.79 -22.07 -23.12
N ASP A 72 -0.14 -21.47 -23.87
CA ASP A 72 0.12 -20.21 -24.57
C ASP A 72 0.22 -19.06 -23.56
N PHE A 73 -0.66 -19.06 -22.54
CA PHE A 73 -0.61 -18.09 -21.43
C PHE A 73 0.64 -18.29 -20.56
N VAL A 74 1.06 -19.55 -20.32
CA VAL A 74 2.33 -19.85 -19.62
C VAL A 74 3.51 -19.26 -20.40
N THR A 75 3.58 -19.51 -21.71
CA THR A 75 4.65 -19.02 -22.58
C THR A 75 4.71 -17.49 -22.57
N ALA A 76 3.53 -16.83 -22.65
CA ALA A 76 3.46 -15.38 -22.57
C ALA A 76 3.91 -14.86 -21.19
N ALA A 77 3.47 -15.52 -20.11
CA ALA A 77 3.85 -15.15 -18.75
C ALA A 77 5.36 -15.31 -18.52
N ASP A 78 5.97 -16.39 -18.98
CA ASP A 78 7.42 -16.62 -18.86
C ASP A 78 8.22 -15.54 -19.58
N TYR A 79 7.82 -15.18 -20.80
CA TYR A 79 8.44 -14.08 -21.55
C TYR A 79 8.30 -12.72 -20.82
N LEU A 80 7.12 -12.42 -20.28
CA LEU A 80 6.89 -11.18 -19.52
C LEU A 80 7.68 -11.15 -18.20
N LEU A 81 7.85 -12.30 -17.56
CA LEU A 81 8.68 -12.42 -16.36
C LEU A 81 10.15 -12.12 -16.68
N ASP A 82 10.67 -12.68 -17.77
CA ASP A 82 12.04 -12.39 -18.22
C ASP A 82 12.23 -10.89 -18.49
N CYS A 83 11.24 -10.24 -19.10
CA CYS A 83 11.23 -8.78 -19.30
C CYS A 83 11.25 -8.02 -17.97
N LEU A 84 10.47 -8.46 -16.97
CA LEU A 84 10.42 -7.84 -15.64
C LEU A 84 11.71 -8.03 -14.83
N LEU A 85 12.41 -9.15 -15.01
CA LEU A 85 13.68 -9.42 -14.35
C LEU A 85 14.84 -8.63 -14.95
N GLN A 86 14.72 -8.17 -16.20
CA GLN A 86 15.66 -7.24 -16.82
C GLN A 86 15.44 -5.84 -16.27
N SER A 87 16.54 -5.10 -16.00
CA SER A 87 16.47 -3.79 -15.33
C SER A 87 16.08 -2.61 -16.23
N ASN A 88 15.46 -2.84 -17.37
CA ASN A 88 15.04 -1.78 -18.30
C ASN A 88 13.75 -1.11 -17.85
N GLU A 89 13.66 0.21 -17.98
CA GLU A 89 12.45 0.98 -17.63
C GLU A 89 11.31 0.76 -18.63
N GLU A 90 11.65 0.63 -19.90
CA GLU A 90 10.73 0.31 -21.00
C GLU A 90 11.21 -0.93 -21.73
N THR A 91 10.31 -1.81 -22.07
CA THR A 91 10.62 -3.07 -22.73
C THR A 91 9.69 -3.27 -23.92
N ASP A 92 10.26 -3.63 -25.07
CA ASP A 92 9.50 -3.99 -26.25
C ASP A 92 8.89 -5.39 -26.08
N ILE A 93 7.56 -5.43 -25.98
CA ILE A 93 6.77 -6.66 -25.89
C ILE A 93 6.01 -6.97 -27.19
N TYR A 94 6.40 -6.33 -28.31
CA TYR A 94 5.76 -6.49 -29.63
C TYR A 94 5.67 -7.95 -30.07
N ARG A 95 6.61 -8.79 -29.65
CA ARG A 95 6.59 -10.24 -29.91
C ARG A 95 5.30 -10.92 -29.44
N LEU A 96 4.65 -10.39 -28.38
CA LEU A 96 3.38 -10.92 -27.85
C LEU A 96 2.14 -10.32 -28.53
N GLN A 97 2.29 -9.31 -29.38
CA GLN A 97 1.16 -8.65 -30.02
C GLN A 97 0.19 -9.62 -30.72
N PRO A 98 0.66 -10.60 -31.54
CA PRO A 98 -0.26 -11.56 -32.18
C PRO A 98 -1.05 -12.41 -31.18
N PHE A 99 -0.44 -12.76 -30.04
CA PHE A 99 -1.10 -13.47 -28.97
C PHE A 99 -2.12 -12.56 -28.26
N PHE A 100 -1.76 -11.35 -27.91
CA PHE A 100 -2.66 -10.39 -27.26
C PHE A 100 -3.86 -10.07 -28.14
N ASP A 101 -3.67 -9.87 -29.44
CA ASP A 101 -4.76 -9.66 -30.40
C ASP A 101 -5.70 -10.88 -30.46
N ALA A 102 -5.16 -12.09 -30.44
CA ALA A 102 -5.95 -13.32 -30.48
C ALA A 102 -6.80 -13.49 -29.21
N VAL A 103 -6.21 -13.29 -28.02
CA VAL A 103 -6.90 -13.49 -26.73
C VAL A 103 -7.64 -12.23 -26.25
N GLY A 104 -7.58 -11.13 -27.01
CA GLY A 104 -8.31 -9.90 -26.74
C GLY A 104 -7.73 -9.04 -25.61
N ILE A 105 -6.42 -9.11 -25.36
CA ILE A 105 -5.71 -8.18 -24.46
C ILE A 105 -5.37 -6.93 -25.27
N ASN A 106 -6.30 -5.97 -25.33
CA ASN A 106 -6.13 -4.73 -26.09
C ASN A 106 -5.43 -3.64 -25.25
N ASP A 107 -5.61 -3.68 -23.95
CA ASP A 107 -5.04 -2.75 -22.99
C ASP A 107 -4.05 -3.48 -22.07
N LEU A 108 -2.90 -2.85 -21.80
CA LEU A 108 -1.91 -3.44 -20.90
C LEU A 108 -2.29 -3.29 -19.42
N CYS A 109 -3.04 -2.23 -19.08
CA CYS A 109 -3.62 -2.05 -17.75
C CYS A 109 -5.14 -2.08 -17.79
N ALA A 110 -5.75 -2.66 -16.76
CA ALA A 110 -7.19 -2.62 -16.60
C ALA A 110 -7.69 -1.19 -16.37
N THR A 111 -8.81 -0.86 -17.02
CA THR A 111 -9.50 0.42 -16.81
C THR A 111 -10.43 0.28 -15.60
N THR A 112 -10.06 0.83 -14.45
CA THR A 112 -10.84 0.68 -13.22
C THR A 112 -10.97 1.99 -12.47
N GLN A 113 -12.18 2.23 -11.91
CA GLN A 113 -12.46 3.36 -11.02
C GLN A 113 -12.32 2.98 -9.54
N ASP A 114 -12.36 1.70 -9.21
CA ASP A 114 -12.42 1.17 -7.84
C ASP A 114 -11.08 0.60 -7.33
N ARG A 115 -10.02 0.68 -8.14
CA ARG A 115 -8.65 0.20 -7.86
C ARG A 115 -8.47 -1.31 -7.83
N THR A 116 -9.43 -2.08 -8.30
CA THR A 116 -9.21 -3.49 -8.63
C THR A 116 -8.55 -3.60 -9.99
N HIS A 117 -7.71 -4.60 -10.20
CA HIS A 117 -7.12 -4.88 -11.51
C HIS A 117 -7.85 -6.04 -12.18
N LEU A 118 -8.27 -7.02 -11.39
CA LEU A 118 -8.98 -8.20 -11.84
C LEU A 118 -10.16 -8.47 -10.92
N HIS A 119 -11.16 -9.20 -11.46
CA HIS A 119 -12.20 -9.84 -10.68
C HIS A 119 -12.11 -11.35 -10.91
N ILE A 120 -11.99 -12.14 -9.85
CA ILE A 120 -11.81 -13.60 -9.98
C ILE A 120 -12.91 -14.37 -9.26
N ALA A 121 -13.37 -15.47 -9.89
CA ALA A 121 -14.18 -16.47 -9.23
C ALA A 121 -13.29 -17.69 -8.89
N LEU A 122 -13.31 -18.09 -7.63
CA LEU A 122 -12.58 -19.27 -7.15
C LEU A 122 -13.49 -20.49 -7.18
N TRP A 123 -12.92 -21.66 -7.42
CA TRP A 123 -13.58 -22.97 -7.42
C TRP A 123 -14.61 -23.18 -8.50
N HIS A 124 -15.50 -22.23 -8.74
CA HIS A 124 -16.62 -22.35 -9.66
C HIS A 124 -16.91 -21.03 -10.39
N PRO A 125 -17.24 -21.04 -11.70
CA PRO A 125 -17.48 -19.82 -12.48
C PRO A 125 -18.64 -18.95 -11.97
N GLN A 126 -19.61 -19.54 -11.25
CA GLN A 126 -20.73 -18.82 -10.65
C GLN A 126 -20.44 -18.35 -9.19
N ALA A 127 -19.24 -18.60 -8.65
CA ALA A 127 -18.86 -18.07 -7.35
C ALA A 127 -18.83 -16.52 -7.39
N PRO A 128 -19.05 -15.85 -6.26
CA PRO A 128 -18.94 -14.39 -6.19
C PRO A 128 -17.57 -13.92 -6.66
N LEU A 129 -17.57 -12.89 -7.50
CA LEU A 129 -16.35 -12.29 -8.00
C LEU A 129 -15.62 -11.54 -6.88
N LEU A 130 -14.37 -11.86 -6.68
CA LEU A 130 -13.48 -11.16 -5.77
C LEU A 130 -12.74 -10.06 -6.53
N GLY A 131 -12.92 -8.81 -6.12
CA GLY A 131 -12.15 -7.68 -6.65
C GLY A 131 -10.69 -7.74 -6.17
N ILE A 132 -9.77 -7.98 -7.07
CA ILE A 132 -8.36 -8.23 -6.78
C ILE A 132 -7.52 -7.00 -7.08
N ARG A 133 -6.68 -6.62 -6.12
CA ARG A 133 -5.59 -5.67 -6.32
C ARG A 133 -4.26 -6.41 -6.46
N ILE A 134 -3.56 -6.16 -7.57
CA ILE A 134 -2.23 -6.71 -7.81
C ILE A 134 -1.20 -5.78 -7.16
N GLN A 135 -0.21 -6.36 -6.49
CA GLN A 135 0.95 -5.69 -5.93
C GLN A 135 2.19 -6.54 -6.14
N GLY A 136 3.32 -5.95 -6.50
CA GLY A 136 4.48 -6.77 -6.79
C GLY A 136 5.83 -6.10 -6.60
N ARG A 137 6.83 -6.93 -6.32
CA ARG A 137 8.23 -6.49 -6.17
C ARG A 137 8.91 -6.23 -7.51
N LEU A 138 8.44 -6.86 -8.57
CA LEU A 138 9.05 -6.81 -9.89
C LEU A 138 8.93 -5.42 -10.56
N CYS A 139 7.87 -4.68 -10.25
CA CYS A 139 7.63 -3.32 -10.78
C CYS A 139 7.75 -2.21 -9.73
N GLY A 140 8.03 -2.59 -8.48
CA GLY A 140 7.91 -1.71 -7.34
C GLY A 140 6.46 -1.66 -6.80
N TYR A 141 6.34 -1.72 -5.47
CA TYR A 141 5.04 -1.63 -4.83
C TYR A 141 4.47 -0.21 -4.88
N THR A 142 3.20 -0.08 -5.20
CA THR A 142 2.49 1.16 -4.87
C THR A 142 2.28 1.24 -3.35
N PRO A 143 2.40 2.43 -2.74
CA PRO A 143 2.16 2.58 -1.31
C PRO A 143 0.79 2.02 -0.89
N LEU A 144 0.76 1.35 0.26
CA LEU A 144 -0.48 0.87 0.85
C LEU A 144 -1.37 2.06 1.23
N LEU A 145 -0.75 3.11 1.79
CA LEU A 145 -1.41 4.37 2.11
C LEU A 145 -0.48 5.54 1.75
N SER A 146 -1.02 6.46 0.96
CA SER A 146 -0.39 7.75 0.63
C SER A 146 -1.52 8.77 0.45
N GLY A 147 -1.37 9.93 1.03
CA GLY A 147 -2.38 10.99 0.96
C GLY A 147 -1.80 12.38 0.70
N GLY A 148 -0.49 12.47 0.41
CA GLY A 148 0.16 13.75 0.32
C GLY A 148 -0.11 14.59 1.57
N ARG A 149 -0.33 15.87 1.43
CA ARG A 149 -0.63 16.79 2.54
C ARG A 149 -1.85 16.40 3.39
N THR A 150 -2.81 15.59 2.87
CA THR A 150 -3.99 15.18 3.63
C THR A 150 -3.66 14.13 4.69
N ALA A 151 -2.51 13.46 4.57
CA ALA A 151 -2.02 12.49 5.55
C ALA A 151 -1.08 13.11 6.61
N ASN A 152 -1.01 14.44 6.71
CA ASN A 152 -0.18 15.09 7.70
C ASN A 152 -0.80 15.06 9.10
N LEU A 153 0.04 14.78 10.09
CA LEU A 153 -0.22 14.92 11.51
C LEU A 153 0.48 16.17 12.02
N LYS A 154 -0.03 16.83 13.03
CA LYS A 154 0.56 18.07 13.56
C LYS A 154 0.86 18.03 15.04
N TRP A 155 1.95 18.67 15.41
CA TRP A 155 2.42 18.86 16.78
C TRP A 155 2.50 20.35 17.08
N GLU A 156 1.93 20.76 18.19
CA GLU A 156 2.08 22.12 18.72
C GLU A 156 3.45 22.27 19.38
N GLN A 157 4.16 23.32 19.01
CA GLN A 157 5.40 23.72 19.65
C GLN A 157 5.09 24.53 20.92
N THR A 158 5.56 24.03 22.04
CA THR A 158 5.38 24.62 23.39
C THR A 158 6.74 24.73 24.11
N GLY A 159 6.73 25.15 25.37
CA GLY A 159 7.93 25.28 26.22
C GLY A 159 8.62 26.61 26.07
N ILE A 160 9.01 27.00 24.87
CA ILE A 160 9.69 28.26 24.54
C ILE A 160 8.89 29.03 23.50
N ARG A 161 8.97 30.35 23.53
CA ARG A 161 8.39 31.25 22.51
C ARG A 161 9.44 31.67 21.51
N PHE A 162 9.20 31.41 20.22
CA PHE A 162 10.03 31.92 19.14
C PHE A 162 9.48 33.22 18.58
N SER A 163 10.36 34.17 18.27
CA SER A 163 10.02 35.32 17.44
C SER A 163 9.86 34.92 15.97
N HIS A 164 9.14 35.71 15.20
CA HIS A 164 8.99 35.47 13.78
C HIS A 164 10.33 35.38 13.03
N PRO A 165 11.33 36.25 13.25
CA PRO A 165 12.66 36.13 12.65
C PRO A 165 13.39 34.83 13.05
N ALA A 166 13.21 34.36 14.30
CA ALA A 166 13.80 33.08 14.73
C ALA A 166 13.21 31.90 13.98
N VAL A 167 11.89 31.86 13.83
CA VAL A 167 11.22 30.80 13.04
C VAL A 167 11.65 30.86 11.59
N HIS A 168 11.80 32.02 10.99
CA HIS A 168 12.31 32.14 9.63
C HIS A 168 13.70 31.52 9.48
N LYS A 169 14.60 31.73 10.44
CA LYS A 169 15.94 31.10 10.46
C LYS A 169 15.87 29.60 10.66
N ILE A 170 14.98 29.09 11.52
CA ILE A 170 14.79 27.67 11.76
C ILE A 170 14.29 26.97 10.48
N ASN A 171 13.40 27.62 9.77
CA ASN A 171 12.81 27.08 8.53
C ASN A 171 13.72 27.22 7.31
N ALA A 172 14.73 28.09 7.35
CA ALA A 172 15.63 28.28 6.22
C ALA A 172 16.32 26.96 5.83
N THR A 173 16.32 26.67 4.54
CA THR A 173 16.93 25.48 3.95
C THR A 173 17.30 25.75 2.50
N GLU A 174 18.37 25.11 2.03
CA GLU A 174 18.76 25.10 0.61
C GLU A 174 18.08 23.93 -0.14
N ASP A 175 17.66 22.89 0.59
CA ASP A 175 16.96 21.73 0.06
C ASP A 175 15.60 21.55 0.75
N PRO A 176 14.52 22.07 0.16
CA PRO A 176 13.15 21.94 0.70
C PRO A 176 12.65 20.51 0.84
N ASP A 177 13.19 19.57 0.05
CA ASP A 177 12.79 18.16 0.07
C ASP A 177 13.62 17.29 1.02
N SER A 178 14.61 17.88 1.70
CA SER A 178 15.45 17.14 2.62
C SER A 178 14.74 16.76 3.91
N VAL A 179 14.54 15.45 4.13
CA VAL A 179 14.05 14.90 5.39
C VAL A 179 15.03 15.15 6.54
N ALA A 180 16.33 15.19 6.27
CA ALA A 180 17.35 15.52 7.26
C ALA A 180 17.16 16.95 7.81
N GLU A 181 16.74 17.89 6.98
CA GLU A 181 16.41 19.24 7.40
C GLU A 181 15.18 19.30 8.32
N VAL A 182 14.21 18.43 8.09
CA VAL A 182 13.05 18.28 9.00
C VAL A 182 13.51 17.81 10.38
N VAL A 183 14.34 16.77 10.41
CA VAL A 183 14.93 16.23 11.66
C VAL A 183 15.78 17.30 12.36
N ARG A 184 16.64 18.02 11.63
CA ARG A 184 17.45 19.11 12.17
C ARG A 184 16.58 20.16 12.88
N ARG A 185 15.45 20.56 12.29
CA ARG A 185 14.53 21.55 12.89
C ARG A 185 13.92 21.04 14.18
N ILE A 186 13.50 19.77 14.23
CA ILE A 186 12.94 19.16 15.44
C ILE A 186 13.99 19.18 16.56
N LEU A 187 15.18 18.65 16.28
CA LEU A 187 16.26 18.57 17.26
C LEU A 187 16.72 19.93 17.74
N TYR A 188 16.81 20.92 16.84
CA TYR A 188 17.17 22.29 17.23
C TYR A 188 16.13 22.87 18.19
N VAL A 189 14.84 22.79 17.87
CA VAL A 189 13.77 23.31 18.74
C VAL A 189 13.81 22.66 20.12
N GLU A 190 14.01 21.34 20.18
CA GLU A 190 14.09 20.60 21.44
C GLU A 190 15.36 20.92 22.23
N SER A 191 16.50 21.13 21.56
CA SER A 191 17.77 21.49 22.20
C SER A 191 17.75 22.83 22.93
N VAL A 192 16.90 23.75 22.48
CA VAL A 192 16.74 25.07 23.11
C VAL A 192 15.57 25.13 24.11
N GLY A 193 14.98 23.97 24.45
CA GLY A 193 13.90 23.86 25.44
C GLY A 193 12.49 23.93 24.88
N GLY A 194 12.32 23.87 23.56
CA GLY A 194 11.02 23.67 22.93
C GLY A 194 10.53 22.25 23.11
N VAL A 195 9.22 22.06 23.07
CA VAL A 195 8.60 20.74 23.19
C VAL A 195 7.52 20.63 22.12
N PHE A 196 7.51 19.52 21.39
CA PHE A 196 6.46 19.19 20.43
C PHE A 196 5.42 18.27 21.07
N LYS A 197 4.20 18.75 21.22
CA LYS A 197 3.05 17.96 21.72
C LYS A 197 2.13 17.64 20.57
N TYR A 198 1.80 16.35 20.40
CA TYR A 198 0.81 15.97 19.40
C TYR A 198 -0.49 16.78 19.59
N ALA A 199 -0.94 17.42 18.55
CA ALA A 199 -2.13 18.26 18.56
C ALA A 199 -3.31 17.58 17.84
N ASP A 200 -3.15 17.23 16.56
CA ASP A 200 -4.25 16.63 15.78
C ASP A 200 -3.76 16.10 14.42
N VAL A 201 -4.67 15.51 13.65
CA VAL A 201 -4.54 15.25 12.21
C VAL A 201 -4.90 16.51 11.45
N CYS A 202 -4.12 16.90 10.43
CA CYS A 202 -4.34 18.15 9.71
C CYS A 202 -5.64 18.16 8.91
N ASP A 203 -5.94 17.06 8.23
CA ASP A 203 -7.14 16.93 7.41
C ASP A 203 -8.31 16.37 8.23
N ARG A 204 -9.48 17.02 8.11
CA ARG A 204 -10.69 16.65 8.88
C ARG A 204 -11.27 15.30 8.46
N ILE A 205 -11.21 14.97 7.16
CA ILE A 205 -11.73 13.70 6.64
C ILE A 205 -10.80 12.58 7.15
N PHE A 206 -9.50 12.74 7.01
CA PHE A 206 -8.55 11.74 7.49
C PHE A 206 -8.64 11.52 9.00
N ARG A 207 -8.78 12.61 9.76
CA ARG A 207 -9.02 12.52 11.21
C ARG A 207 -10.25 11.64 11.52
N SER A 208 -11.36 11.93 10.86
CA SER A 208 -12.60 11.16 11.04
C SER A 208 -12.43 9.70 10.64
N ASN A 209 -11.75 9.42 9.52
CA ASN A 209 -11.48 8.06 9.07
C ASN A 209 -10.68 7.26 10.11
N LEU A 210 -9.64 7.87 10.69
CA LEU A 210 -8.85 7.22 11.75
C LEU A 210 -9.67 6.96 13.01
N LEU A 211 -10.51 7.91 13.42
CA LEU A 211 -11.41 7.76 14.58
C LEU A 211 -12.49 6.69 14.35
N MET A 212 -12.95 6.51 13.12
CA MET A 212 -13.89 5.43 12.76
C MET A 212 -13.25 4.04 12.89
N ILE A 213 -11.92 3.93 12.70
CA ILE A 213 -11.19 2.68 12.93
C ILE A 213 -10.97 2.48 14.43
N ASP A 214 -10.35 3.47 15.11
CA ASP A 214 -10.15 3.47 16.56
C ASP A 214 -9.81 4.88 17.07
N THR A 215 -10.37 5.25 18.22
CA THR A 215 -10.20 6.58 18.83
C THR A 215 -8.77 6.88 19.26
N ASN A 216 -7.94 5.87 19.53
CA ASN A 216 -6.54 6.02 19.92
C ASN A 216 -5.60 6.06 18.70
N LEU A 217 -6.09 5.66 17.54
CA LEU A 217 -5.26 5.48 16.35
C LEU A 217 -4.48 6.73 15.93
N PRO A 218 -5.07 7.94 15.93
CA PRO A 218 -4.32 9.16 15.59
C PRO A 218 -3.07 9.37 16.46
N ARG A 219 -3.17 9.09 17.76
CA ARG A 219 -2.06 9.24 18.70
C ARG A 219 -1.02 8.13 18.57
N ILE A 220 -1.45 6.91 18.25
CA ILE A 220 -0.57 5.78 17.96
C ILE A 220 0.27 6.12 16.71
N LEU A 221 -0.39 6.51 15.63
CA LEU A 221 0.29 6.87 14.38
C LEU A 221 1.23 8.07 14.55
N ALA A 222 0.85 9.05 15.38
CA ALA A 222 1.73 10.17 15.70
C ALA A 222 3.02 9.71 16.39
N ALA A 223 2.93 8.79 17.35
CA ALA A 223 4.12 8.22 17.99
C ALA A 223 5.01 7.48 16.98
N MET A 224 4.40 6.70 16.08
CA MET A 224 5.13 5.96 15.04
C MET A 224 5.83 6.89 14.03
N VAL A 225 5.14 7.93 13.55
CA VAL A 225 5.72 8.90 12.61
C VAL A 225 6.86 9.68 13.25
N ARG A 226 6.74 10.02 14.54
CA ARG A 226 7.83 10.67 15.27
C ARG A 226 9.06 9.75 15.39
N ALA A 227 8.86 8.48 15.72
CA ALA A 227 9.95 7.49 15.81
C ALA A 227 10.62 7.26 14.44
N LEU A 228 9.87 7.30 13.34
CA LEU A 228 10.46 7.26 12.00
C LEU A 228 11.48 8.38 11.79
N HIS A 229 11.15 9.61 12.18
CA HIS A 229 12.01 10.77 11.93
C HIS A 229 13.18 10.89 12.92
N LEU A 230 12.97 10.57 14.20
CA LEU A 230 13.98 10.79 15.24
C LEU A 230 14.83 9.56 15.55
N ASP A 231 14.23 8.37 15.48
CA ASP A 231 14.87 7.12 15.87
C ASP A 231 15.17 6.22 14.65
N ASN A 232 14.78 6.67 13.43
CA ASN A 232 14.91 5.94 12.17
C ASN A 232 14.27 4.53 12.20
N ILE A 233 13.22 4.36 13.02
CA ILE A 233 12.45 3.11 13.08
C ILE A 233 11.37 3.18 12.00
N SER A 234 11.47 2.34 10.98
CA SER A 234 10.55 2.39 9.84
C SER A 234 9.68 1.14 9.68
N ARG A 235 10.20 -0.07 9.99
CA ARG A 235 9.45 -1.31 9.82
C ARG A 235 8.26 -1.35 10.77
N MET A 236 7.13 -1.82 10.26
CA MET A 236 5.89 -1.85 11.04
C MET A 236 6.01 -2.76 12.28
N SER A 237 6.72 -3.90 12.14
CA SER A 237 7.04 -4.79 13.26
C SER A 237 7.81 -4.09 14.39
N ASP A 238 8.85 -3.34 14.02
CA ASP A 238 9.74 -2.69 14.98
C ASP A 238 9.06 -1.50 15.66
N LEU A 239 8.19 -0.79 14.91
CA LEU A 239 7.34 0.27 15.43
C LEU A 239 6.33 -0.26 16.46
N ILE A 240 5.79 -1.46 16.27
CA ILE A 240 4.90 -2.10 17.25
C ILE A 240 5.69 -2.41 18.55
N VAL A 241 6.89 -2.98 18.44
CA VAL A 241 7.76 -3.24 19.60
C VAL A 241 8.06 -1.94 20.35
N MET A 242 8.48 -0.90 19.64
CA MET A 242 8.72 0.44 20.22
C MET A 242 7.49 0.99 20.97
N LEU A 243 6.29 0.83 20.40
CA LEU A 243 5.04 1.26 21.05
C LEU A 243 4.73 0.47 22.32
N GLU A 244 5.01 -0.83 22.32
CA GLU A 244 4.80 -1.70 23.50
C GLU A 244 5.79 -1.37 24.62
N GLU A 245 7.04 -1.09 24.29
CA GLU A 245 8.10 -0.71 25.24
C GLU A 245 7.88 0.71 25.82
N THR A 246 7.59 1.69 24.97
CA THR A 246 7.44 3.09 25.39
C THR A 246 6.08 3.43 25.97
N ASN A 247 5.05 2.65 25.62
CA ASN A 247 3.66 2.82 26.03
C ASN A 247 3.17 4.29 25.99
N PRO A 248 3.21 4.95 24.83
CA PRO A 248 3.00 6.40 24.70
C PRO A 248 1.59 6.86 25.12
N LEU A 249 0.62 5.97 25.13
CA LEU A 249 -0.74 6.23 25.59
C LEU A 249 -0.96 5.93 27.08
N LYS A 250 0.06 5.42 27.78
CA LYS A 250 -0.01 5.03 29.20
C LYS A 250 -1.14 4.04 29.47
N MET A 251 -1.30 3.06 28.58
CA MET A 251 -2.26 1.99 28.72
C MET A 251 -1.86 1.07 29.89
N LYS A 252 -2.86 0.39 30.51
CA LYS A 252 -2.56 -0.60 31.55
C LYS A 252 -1.62 -1.67 31.01
N SER A 253 -0.61 -2.04 31.80
CA SER A 253 0.41 -3.03 31.42
C SER A 253 -0.20 -4.34 30.90
N GLU A 254 -1.25 -4.83 31.56
CA GLU A 254 -1.96 -6.04 31.14
C GLU A 254 -2.54 -5.93 29.73
N LEU A 255 -3.10 -4.77 29.36
CA LEU A 255 -3.66 -4.54 28.03
C LEU A 255 -2.56 -4.54 26.97
N VAL A 256 -1.40 -3.99 27.28
CA VAL A 256 -0.25 -3.97 26.36
C VAL A 256 0.34 -5.37 26.21
N SER A 257 0.72 -6.02 27.33
CA SER A 257 1.50 -7.26 27.30
C SER A 257 0.67 -8.51 27.01
N LYS A 258 -0.55 -8.64 27.57
CA LYS A 258 -1.38 -9.83 27.36
C LYS A 258 -2.28 -9.73 26.12
N HIS A 259 -2.81 -8.54 25.86
CA HIS A 259 -3.76 -8.34 24.75
C HIS A 259 -3.12 -7.79 23.48
N GLY A 260 -1.82 -7.42 23.51
CA GLY A 260 -1.11 -6.88 22.35
C GLY A 260 -1.79 -5.64 21.77
N PHE A 261 -2.20 -4.70 22.66
CA PHE A 261 -3.03 -3.54 22.30
C PHE A 261 -2.51 -2.79 21.08
N TYR A 262 -1.24 -2.38 21.08
CA TYR A 262 -0.68 -1.60 19.99
C TYR A 262 -0.63 -2.39 18.68
N GLY A 263 -0.15 -3.63 18.75
CA GLY A 263 -0.11 -4.50 17.56
C GLY A 263 -1.50 -4.75 16.99
N HIS A 264 -2.53 -4.90 17.84
CA HIS A 264 -3.92 -5.02 17.38
C HIS A 264 -4.39 -3.75 16.63
N LYS A 265 -4.15 -2.55 17.19
CA LYS A 265 -4.57 -1.29 16.56
C LYS A 265 -3.85 -1.01 15.26
N VAL A 266 -2.56 -1.31 15.18
CA VAL A 266 -1.78 -1.18 13.94
C VAL A 266 -2.30 -2.14 12.87
N ARG A 267 -2.62 -3.40 13.22
CA ARG A 267 -3.23 -4.34 12.25
C ARG A 267 -4.57 -3.85 11.72
N GLN A 268 -5.46 -3.31 12.58
CA GLN A 268 -6.72 -2.72 12.15
C GLN A 268 -6.52 -1.57 11.16
N PHE A 269 -5.55 -0.70 11.42
CA PHE A 269 -5.19 0.40 10.51
C PHE A 269 -4.69 -0.12 9.15
N LEU A 270 -3.77 -1.09 9.15
CA LEU A 270 -3.22 -1.65 7.91
C LEU A 270 -4.31 -2.33 7.08
N LEU A 271 -5.21 -3.09 7.72
CA LEU A 271 -6.35 -3.70 7.03
C LEU A 271 -7.31 -2.65 6.46
N ALA A 272 -7.65 -1.61 7.21
CA ALA A 272 -8.50 -0.54 6.71
C ALA A 272 -7.88 0.14 5.48
N ALA A 273 -6.58 0.42 5.51
CA ALA A 273 -5.84 0.97 4.37
C ALA A 273 -5.84 0.01 3.17
N ALA A 274 -5.59 -1.28 3.40
CA ALA A 274 -5.61 -2.30 2.37
C ALA A 274 -7.00 -2.42 1.73
N TRP A 275 -8.04 -2.46 2.53
CA TRP A 275 -9.41 -2.61 2.05
C TRP A 275 -10.06 -1.30 1.55
N GLY A 276 -9.27 -0.24 1.34
CA GLY A 276 -9.68 0.91 0.57
C GLY A 276 -9.86 2.22 1.33
N MET A 277 -9.61 2.28 2.65
CA MET A 277 -9.58 3.55 3.38
C MET A 277 -8.50 4.48 2.79
N ARG A 278 -8.84 5.74 2.58
CA ARG A 278 -7.93 6.77 2.04
C ARG A 278 -8.02 8.06 2.83
N PRO A 279 -6.91 8.80 2.97
CA PRO A 279 -6.93 10.07 3.69
C PRO A 279 -7.93 11.08 3.14
N ALA A 280 -8.04 11.22 1.82
CA ALA A 280 -8.85 12.26 1.17
C ALA A 280 -10.32 11.87 0.90
N LYS A 281 -10.75 10.64 1.25
CA LYS A 281 -12.12 10.16 1.02
C LYS A 281 -12.75 9.71 2.32
N THR A 282 -14.01 10.05 2.53
CA THR A 282 -14.78 9.56 3.68
C THR A 282 -14.77 8.04 3.73
N TYR A 283 -14.46 7.52 4.91
CA TYR A 283 -14.49 6.09 5.24
C TYR A 283 -15.55 5.86 6.32
N ASP A 284 -16.53 5.03 6.00
CA ASP A 284 -17.66 4.70 6.87
C ASP A 284 -17.63 3.23 7.34
N GLY A 285 -16.52 2.51 7.03
CA GLY A 285 -16.37 1.11 7.37
C GLY A 285 -17.02 0.16 6.37
N THR A 286 -17.74 0.66 5.34
CA THR A 286 -18.31 -0.22 4.31
C THR A 286 -17.21 -0.87 3.48
N PRO A 287 -17.39 -2.14 3.07
CA PRO A 287 -16.45 -2.82 2.21
C PRO A 287 -16.27 -2.08 0.88
N SER A 288 -15.01 -1.83 0.47
CA SER A 288 -14.70 -1.38 -0.89
C SER A 288 -14.81 -2.56 -1.88
N ALA A 289 -14.67 -2.27 -3.18
CA ALA A 289 -14.61 -3.30 -4.22
C ALA A 289 -13.40 -4.24 -4.03
N ILE A 290 -12.34 -3.79 -3.37
CA ILE A 290 -11.16 -4.63 -3.10
C ILE A 290 -11.51 -5.67 -2.04
N SER A 291 -11.52 -6.93 -2.43
CA SER A 291 -11.78 -8.10 -1.56
C SER A 291 -10.62 -9.10 -1.52
N GLY A 292 -9.57 -8.86 -2.30
CA GLY A 292 -8.35 -9.64 -2.29
C GLY A 292 -7.14 -8.92 -2.87
N TYR A 293 -5.98 -9.48 -2.57
CA TYR A 293 -4.69 -9.07 -3.11
C TYR A 293 -4.00 -10.26 -3.74
N VAL A 294 -3.44 -10.06 -4.93
CA VAL A 294 -2.42 -10.94 -5.48
C VAL A 294 -1.08 -10.24 -5.31
N MET A 295 -0.25 -10.82 -4.44
CA MET A 295 1.10 -10.36 -4.17
C MET A 295 2.08 -11.11 -5.06
N VAL A 296 2.83 -10.41 -5.90
CA VAL A 296 3.85 -11.00 -6.78
C VAL A 296 5.22 -10.82 -6.13
N ASP A 297 5.91 -11.91 -5.85
CA ASP A 297 7.24 -11.87 -5.26
C ASP A 297 8.34 -11.50 -6.28
N GLY A 298 9.61 -11.48 -5.84
CA GLY A 298 10.74 -11.17 -6.72
C GLY A 298 11.10 -12.27 -7.73
N GLN A 299 10.47 -13.44 -7.63
CA GLN A 299 10.66 -14.58 -8.54
C GLN A 299 9.44 -14.79 -9.46
N GLY A 300 8.39 -13.98 -9.29
CA GLY A 300 7.17 -14.07 -10.08
C GLY A 300 6.10 -14.98 -9.45
N ASN A 301 6.29 -15.54 -8.26
CA ASN A 301 5.25 -16.34 -7.61
C ASN A 301 4.08 -15.46 -7.19
N LEU A 302 2.86 -16.00 -7.31
CA LEU A 302 1.62 -15.31 -7.00
C LEU A 302 1.05 -15.82 -5.68
N LEU A 303 0.84 -14.92 -4.71
CA LEU A 303 0.22 -15.22 -3.42
C LEU A 303 -1.11 -14.50 -3.29
N LEU A 304 -2.18 -15.24 -3.07
CA LEU A 304 -3.52 -14.71 -2.86
C LEU A 304 -3.78 -14.45 -1.36
N PHE A 305 -4.25 -13.26 -1.05
CA PHE A 305 -4.80 -12.91 0.25
C PHE A 305 -6.23 -12.39 0.06
N THR A 306 -7.18 -12.94 0.80
CA THR A 306 -8.59 -12.56 0.73
C THR A 306 -9.09 -11.97 2.05
N ARG A 307 -10.25 -11.31 2.01
CA ARG A 307 -10.91 -10.85 3.24
C ARG A 307 -11.35 -11.99 4.16
N ALA A 308 -11.59 -13.18 3.63
CA ALA A 308 -11.95 -14.34 4.46
C ALA A 308 -10.83 -14.69 5.44
N GLU A 309 -9.57 -14.41 5.06
CA GLU A 309 -8.38 -14.68 5.88
C GLU A 309 -7.66 -13.39 6.29
N GLU A 310 -8.41 -12.35 6.63
CA GLU A 310 -7.87 -11.03 6.95
C GLU A 310 -6.83 -11.04 8.06
N GLN A 311 -6.90 -11.96 9.04
CA GLN A 311 -5.92 -12.07 10.12
C GLN A 311 -4.55 -12.53 9.62
N THR A 312 -4.52 -13.46 8.67
CA THR A 312 -3.29 -13.89 7.99
C THR A 312 -2.72 -12.73 7.19
N PHE A 313 -3.56 -12.02 6.44
CA PHE A 313 -3.13 -10.84 5.67
C PHE A 313 -2.65 -9.70 6.58
N ALA A 314 -3.30 -9.46 7.72
CA ALA A 314 -2.84 -8.45 8.68
C ALA A 314 -1.43 -8.73 9.22
N ARG A 315 -1.13 -10.00 9.53
CA ARG A 315 0.22 -10.42 9.97
C ARG A 315 1.24 -10.24 8.84
N TYR A 316 0.89 -10.66 7.62
CA TYR A 316 1.70 -10.43 6.44
C TYR A 316 2.00 -8.93 6.24
N LEU A 317 0.99 -8.06 6.33
CA LEU A 317 1.18 -6.62 6.20
C LEU A 317 2.13 -6.07 7.27
N VAL A 318 2.01 -6.51 8.53
CA VAL A 318 2.95 -6.09 9.60
C VAL A 318 4.39 -6.47 9.25
N SER A 319 4.62 -7.68 8.75
CA SER A 319 5.97 -8.16 8.41
C SER A 319 6.53 -7.52 7.14
N ARG A 320 5.67 -7.03 6.22
CA ARG A 320 6.05 -6.58 4.87
C ARG A 320 5.84 -5.09 4.62
N THR A 321 5.37 -4.32 5.59
CA THR A 321 5.19 -2.88 5.42
C THR A 321 6.10 -2.07 6.36
N ARG A 322 6.25 -0.80 5.99
CA ARG A 322 7.02 0.19 6.75
C ARG A 322 6.40 1.56 6.60
N LEU A 323 6.70 2.45 7.52
CA LEU A 323 6.50 3.87 7.29
C LEU A 323 7.58 4.39 6.32
N GLU A 324 7.18 5.33 5.49
CA GLU A 324 8.05 6.03 4.55
C GLU A 324 7.95 7.53 4.80
N THR A 325 9.03 8.23 4.57
CA THR A 325 9.01 9.68 4.49
C THR A 325 8.52 10.10 3.10
N GLY A 326 7.54 10.99 3.06
CA GLY A 326 7.14 11.65 1.81
C GLY A 326 8.15 12.72 1.40
N SER A 327 7.85 13.47 0.34
CA SER A 327 8.59 14.68 -0.03
C SER A 327 8.13 15.84 0.85
N PRO A 328 9.01 16.47 1.68
CA PRO A 328 8.62 17.57 2.55
C PRO A 328 7.99 18.74 1.79
N ASP A 329 8.52 19.10 0.63
CA ASP A 329 7.98 20.22 -0.16
C ASP A 329 6.66 19.83 -0.85
N ALA A 330 6.58 18.70 -1.53
CA ALA A 330 5.35 18.28 -2.22
C ALA A 330 4.20 18.00 -1.23
N ASP A 331 4.48 17.33 -0.12
CA ASP A 331 3.49 16.94 0.90
C ASP A 331 3.25 18.02 1.97
N LYS A 332 3.96 19.15 1.87
CA LYS A 332 3.80 20.34 2.74
C LYS A 332 3.93 20.03 4.24
N TYR A 333 5.08 19.47 4.62
CA TYR A 333 5.40 19.19 6.02
C TYR A 333 6.85 19.58 6.37
N GLY A 334 7.19 19.55 7.67
CA GLY A 334 8.55 19.74 8.16
C GLY A 334 8.93 21.18 8.45
N LEU A 335 8.06 22.15 8.22
CA LEU A 335 8.26 23.55 8.59
C LEU A 335 7.49 23.91 9.87
N LEU A 336 8.02 24.86 10.64
CA LEU A 336 7.27 25.52 11.73
C LEU A 336 6.34 26.55 11.13
N GLU A 337 5.03 26.29 11.19
CA GLU A 337 3.99 27.16 10.65
C GLU A 337 3.16 27.76 11.78
N ARG A 338 2.75 29.00 11.62
CA ARG A 338 1.91 29.70 12.61
C ARG A 338 0.43 29.50 12.28
N GLU A 339 -0.30 28.88 13.20
CA GLU A 339 -1.76 28.72 13.12
C GLU A 339 -2.37 29.24 14.44
N ASN A 340 -3.38 30.11 14.37
CA ASN A 340 -4.13 30.60 15.54
C ASN A 340 -3.25 31.11 16.71
N GLY A 341 -2.10 31.72 16.40
CA GLY A 341 -1.21 32.28 17.42
C GLY A 341 -0.16 31.32 17.99
N ALA A 342 -0.23 30.04 17.72
CA ALA A 342 0.74 29.01 18.08
C ALA A 342 1.55 28.56 16.85
N TYR A 343 2.70 27.93 17.11
CA TYR A 343 3.50 27.29 16.06
C TYR A 343 3.27 25.79 16.05
N TYR A 344 3.15 25.22 14.86
CA TYR A 344 2.97 23.80 14.63
C TYR A 344 4.02 23.28 13.67
N LEU A 345 4.45 22.04 13.93
CA LEU A 345 5.20 21.23 12.99
C LEU A 345 4.28 20.14 12.45
N LYS A 346 4.34 19.91 11.15
CA LYS A 346 3.62 18.80 10.49
C LYS A 346 4.61 17.72 10.09
N LEU A 347 4.21 16.45 10.20
CA LEU A 347 4.92 15.29 9.67
C LEU A 347 3.96 14.43 8.87
N ASN A 348 4.43 13.86 7.77
CA ASN A 348 3.60 13.08 6.85
C ASN A 348 3.51 11.62 7.27
N LEU A 349 2.32 11.03 7.11
CA LEU A 349 2.09 9.59 7.28
C LEU A 349 1.98 8.92 5.91
N ARG A 350 2.92 8.04 5.61
CA ARG A 350 2.93 7.21 4.42
C ARG A 350 3.30 5.77 4.80
N VAL A 351 2.57 4.80 4.24
CA VAL A 351 2.84 3.37 4.44
C VAL A 351 3.21 2.75 3.11
N GLY A 352 4.41 2.24 3.01
CA GLY A 352 4.91 1.50 1.86
C GLY A 352 5.16 0.03 2.19
N PHE A 353 5.52 -0.74 1.17
CA PHE A 353 5.97 -2.11 1.34
C PHE A 353 7.49 -2.15 1.48
N SER A 354 7.98 -3.08 2.29
CA SER A 354 9.41 -3.31 2.46
C SER A 354 10.01 -3.92 1.18
N LYS A 355 11.18 -3.43 0.77
CA LYS A 355 11.89 -3.92 -0.41
C LYS A 355 12.58 -5.28 -0.21
N ARG A 356 12.47 -5.88 0.99
CA ARG A 356 13.10 -7.17 1.34
C ARG A 356 12.05 -8.21 1.70
#